data_bccecf2de3a3a0f55f6e53d3a260317c
#
_entry.id   bccecf2de3a3a0f55f6e53d3a260317c
#
_cell.length_a   1.000
_cell.length_b   1.000
_cell.length_c   1.000
_cell.angle_alpha   90.00
_cell.angle_beta   90.00
_cell.angle_gamma   90.00
#
_symmetry.space_group_name_H-M   'P 1'
#
loop_
_entity.id
_entity.type
_entity.pdbx_description
1 polymer ?
#
loop_
_entity_poly.entity_id
_entity_poly.type
_entity_poly.pdbx_seq_one_letter_code
_entity_poly.pdbx_strand_id
1 'polypeptide(L)'
;IIHGIDFVLDVLDFDQRAQDADFIIVGEGRMDQQSMAGKAPVGIAQRTSAKATVLAICGSLDQEISDYEAYGISACFSIIGQPESLSEALDNAEVNLRRTSLSIARLIKNVRGNCID
;
A
#
# COMPACT_ATOMS: atom_id res chain seq x y z
N ILE A 1 -11.78 17.30 15.70
CA ILE A 1 -12.09 15.88 15.43
C ILE A 1 -10.84 15.20 14.90
N ILE A 2 -10.40 14.18 15.60
CA ILE A 2 -9.23 13.40 15.20
C ILE A 2 -9.74 12.16 14.47
N HIS A 3 -9.25 11.93 13.25
CA HIS A 3 -9.57 10.70 12.53
C HIS A 3 -8.93 9.51 13.24
N GLY A 4 -9.61 8.37 13.23
CA GLY A 4 -9.12 7.17 13.90
C GLY A 4 -7.72 6.77 13.50
N ILE A 5 -7.39 6.87 12.19
CA ILE A 5 -6.06 6.53 11.72
C ILE A 5 -5.00 7.47 12.28
N ASP A 6 -5.27 8.76 12.39
CA ASP A 6 -4.31 9.71 12.94
C ASP A 6 -4.01 9.40 14.40
N PHE A 7 -5.03 9.04 15.17
CA PHE A 7 -4.84 8.63 16.55
C PHE A 7 -3.92 7.41 16.66
N VAL A 8 -4.16 6.40 15.84
CA VAL A 8 -3.34 5.18 15.84
C VAL A 8 -1.89 5.50 15.46
N LEU A 9 -1.69 6.33 14.44
CA LEU A 9 -0.35 6.70 14.02
C LEU A 9 0.39 7.50 15.08
N ASP A 10 -0.31 8.34 15.82
CA ASP A 10 0.29 9.08 16.94
C ASP A 10 0.73 8.13 18.06
N VAL A 11 -0.13 7.17 18.41
CA VAL A 11 0.18 6.18 19.46
C VAL A 11 1.38 5.33 19.06
N LEU A 12 1.49 4.96 17.78
CA LEU A 12 2.59 4.16 17.26
C LEU A 12 3.86 4.95 17.02
N ASP A 13 3.82 6.28 17.18
CA ASP A 13 4.96 7.15 16.90
C ASP A 13 5.43 7.00 15.44
N PHE A 14 4.46 6.97 14.54
CA PHE A 14 4.68 6.65 13.14
C PHE A 14 5.67 7.60 12.48
N ASP A 15 5.50 8.91 12.69
CA ASP A 15 6.31 9.91 12.01
C ASP A 15 7.80 9.72 12.29
N GLN A 16 8.15 9.41 13.54
CA GLN A 16 9.52 9.15 13.92
C GLN A 16 10.03 7.83 13.36
N ARG A 17 9.22 6.78 13.43
CA ARG A 17 9.61 5.46 12.93
C ARG A 17 9.79 5.43 11.43
N ALA A 18 9.01 6.22 10.71
CA ALA A 18 9.02 6.23 9.25
C ALA A 18 9.92 7.30 8.64
N GLN A 19 10.54 8.16 9.44
CA GLN A 19 11.25 9.34 8.92
C GLN A 19 12.37 9.03 7.92
N ASP A 20 13.03 7.88 8.08
CA ASP A 20 14.15 7.48 7.21
C ASP A 20 13.76 6.38 6.23
N ALA A 21 12.49 6.03 6.14
CA ALA A 21 12.04 4.98 5.24
C ALA A 21 12.08 5.46 3.78
N ASP A 22 12.57 4.61 2.89
CA ASP A 22 12.51 4.84 1.46
C ASP A 22 11.18 4.34 0.89
N PHE A 23 10.62 3.29 1.49
CA PHE A 23 9.36 2.67 1.07
C PHE A 23 8.47 2.46 2.27
N ILE A 24 7.20 2.79 2.09
CA ILE A 24 6.14 2.48 3.06
C ILE A 24 5.15 1.56 2.33
N ILE A 25 4.90 0.40 2.90
CA ILE A 25 3.97 -0.56 2.31
C ILE A 25 2.73 -0.62 3.18
N VAL A 26 1.58 -0.37 2.57
CA VAL A 26 0.29 -0.45 3.26
C VAL A 26 -0.54 -1.57 2.67
N GLY A 27 -1.30 -2.24 3.53
CA GLY A 27 -2.19 -3.32 3.12
C GLY A 27 -3.64 -2.91 3.25
N GLU A 28 -4.48 -3.35 2.31
CA GLU A 28 -5.91 -3.10 2.35
C GLU A 28 -6.65 -4.23 1.67
N GLY A 29 -7.82 -4.61 2.20
CA GLY A 29 -8.63 -5.65 1.59
C GLY A 29 -9.16 -5.26 0.23
N ARG A 30 -9.69 -4.05 0.12
CA ARG A 30 -10.22 -3.52 -1.13
C ARG A 30 -9.92 -2.02 -1.23
N MET A 31 -9.30 -1.64 -2.34
CA MET A 31 -9.10 -0.23 -2.66
C MET A 31 -10.24 0.26 -3.54
N ASP A 32 -11.07 1.14 -3.00
CA ASP A 32 -12.22 1.73 -3.69
C ASP A 32 -12.32 3.22 -3.34
N GLN A 33 -13.39 3.87 -3.77
CA GLN A 33 -13.59 5.30 -3.50
C GLN A 33 -13.64 5.61 -2.00
N GLN A 34 -14.14 4.68 -1.20
CA GLN A 34 -14.19 4.89 0.25
C GLN A 34 -12.79 4.87 0.87
N SER A 35 -11.87 4.10 0.30
CA SER A 35 -10.48 4.07 0.77
C SER A 35 -9.80 5.43 0.59
N MET A 36 -10.21 6.20 -0.42
CA MET A 36 -9.66 7.53 -0.67
C MET A 36 -10.24 8.59 0.27
N ALA A 37 -11.27 8.26 1.04
CA ALA A 37 -11.97 9.20 1.91
C ALA A 37 -11.35 9.31 3.31
N GLY A 38 -10.01 9.18 3.43
CA GLY A 38 -9.31 9.36 4.70
C GLY A 38 -9.17 8.09 5.53
N LYS A 39 -9.36 6.92 4.93
CA LYS A 39 -9.12 5.64 5.61
C LYS A 39 -7.63 5.34 5.70
N ALA A 40 -7.28 4.20 6.29
CA ALA A 40 -5.91 3.90 6.68
C ALA A 40 -4.85 4.12 5.60
N PRO A 41 -5.01 3.62 4.36
CA PRO A 41 -3.95 3.81 3.36
C PRO A 41 -3.65 5.28 3.06
N VAL A 42 -4.69 6.08 2.89
CA VAL A 42 -4.56 7.50 2.59
C VAL A 42 -4.01 8.25 3.81
N GLY A 43 -4.50 7.94 5.01
CA GLY A 43 -4.02 8.57 6.24
C GLY A 43 -2.53 8.33 6.45
N ILE A 44 -2.06 7.11 6.20
CA ILE A 44 -0.65 6.78 6.30
C ILE A 44 0.15 7.53 5.23
N ALA A 45 -0.34 7.53 3.98
CA ALA A 45 0.34 8.21 2.88
C ALA A 45 0.50 9.70 3.14
N GLN A 46 -0.53 10.33 3.68
CA GLN A 46 -0.51 11.77 3.96
C GLN A 46 0.49 12.14 5.06
N ARG A 47 0.81 11.23 5.98
CA ARG A 47 1.79 11.48 7.03
C ARG A 47 3.19 11.03 6.66
N THR A 48 3.35 10.39 5.52
CA THR A 48 4.63 9.89 5.07
C THR A 48 5.45 11.03 4.45
N SER A 49 6.77 11.00 4.68
CA SER A 49 7.69 11.97 4.08
C SER A 49 7.58 11.95 2.56
N ALA A 50 7.66 13.13 1.94
CA ALA A 50 7.56 13.27 0.49
C ALA A 50 8.61 12.49 -0.28
N LYS A 51 9.74 12.14 0.34
CA LYS A 51 10.79 11.34 -0.31
C LYS A 51 10.56 9.83 -0.24
N ALA A 52 9.60 9.37 0.55
CA ALA A 52 9.29 7.96 0.64
C ALA A 52 8.27 7.58 -0.44
N THR A 53 8.43 6.38 -1.01
CA THR A 53 7.48 5.82 -1.95
C THR A 53 6.46 4.98 -1.19
N VAL A 54 5.18 5.28 -1.37
CA VAL A 54 4.10 4.56 -0.68
C VAL A 54 3.48 3.58 -1.65
N LEU A 55 3.54 2.29 -1.31
CA LEU A 55 2.98 1.21 -2.12
C LEU A 55 1.80 0.60 -1.38
N ALA A 56 0.67 0.50 -2.06
CA ALA A 56 -0.50 -0.18 -1.50
C ALA A 56 -0.64 -1.57 -2.12
N ILE A 57 -0.80 -2.58 -1.26
CA ILE A 57 -1.07 -3.95 -1.69
C ILE A 57 -2.48 -4.26 -1.22
N CYS A 58 -3.36 -4.65 -2.13
CA CYS A 58 -4.76 -4.86 -1.81
C CYS A 58 -5.27 -6.19 -2.35
N GLY A 59 -6.33 -6.70 -1.70
CA GLY A 59 -7.01 -7.91 -2.16
C GLY A 59 -7.71 -7.68 -3.47
N SER A 60 -8.32 -6.52 -3.65
CA SER A 60 -8.90 -6.12 -4.93
C SER A 60 -8.77 -4.62 -5.12
N LEU A 61 -8.67 -4.21 -6.37
CA LEU A 61 -8.53 -2.80 -6.76
C LEU A 61 -9.69 -2.46 -7.69
N ASP A 62 -10.47 -1.47 -7.30
CA ASP A 62 -11.60 -1.00 -8.09
C ASP A 62 -11.07 -0.31 -9.36
N GLN A 63 -11.65 -0.62 -10.50
CA GLN A 63 -11.24 -0.05 -11.79
C GLN A 63 -11.39 1.46 -11.85
N GLU A 64 -12.29 2.03 -11.06
CA GLU A 64 -12.55 3.46 -11.06
C GLU A 64 -11.49 4.26 -10.31
N ILE A 65 -10.58 3.60 -9.62
CA ILE A 65 -9.54 4.29 -8.88
C ILE A 65 -8.29 4.41 -9.73
N SER A 66 -8.03 5.62 -10.19
CA SER A 66 -6.84 5.92 -10.99
C SER A 66 -6.07 7.13 -10.46
N ASP A 67 -6.65 7.88 -9.52
CA ASP A 67 -6.09 9.14 -9.03
C ASP A 67 -5.47 9.03 -7.63
N TYR A 68 -5.06 7.82 -7.24
CA TYR A 68 -4.49 7.61 -5.90
C TYR A 68 -3.19 8.40 -5.67
N GLU A 69 -2.49 8.80 -6.71
CA GLU A 69 -1.29 9.63 -6.56
C GLU A 69 -1.61 10.98 -5.91
N ALA A 70 -2.79 11.54 -6.17
CA ALA A 70 -3.21 12.79 -5.56
C ALA A 70 -3.32 12.68 -4.04
N TYR A 71 -3.47 11.47 -3.53
CA TYR A 71 -3.57 11.19 -2.09
C TYR A 71 -2.26 10.72 -1.47
N GLY A 72 -1.18 10.71 -2.25
CA GLY A 72 0.14 10.33 -1.74
C GLY A 72 0.51 8.86 -1.90
N ILE A 73 -0.34 8.06 -2.56
CA ILE A 73 -0.05 6.66 -2.83
C ILE A 73 0.64 6.55 -4.19
N SER A 74 1.85 6.02 -4.19
CA SER A 74 2.67 5.99 -5.41
C SER A 74 2.26 4.90 -6.39
N ALA A 75 1.86 3.75 -5.89
CA ALA A 75 1.41 2.63 -6.72
C ALA A 75 0.52 1.70 -5.92
N CYS A 76 -0.42 1.05 -6.61
CA CYS A 76 -1.33 0.07 -6.03
C CYS A 76 -1.17 -1.25 -6.77
N PHE A 77 -1.16 -2.34 -6.02
CA PHE A 77 -1.05 -3.69 -6.55
C PHE A 77 -2.17 -4.55 -5.99
N SER A 78 -2.93 -5.21 -6.88
CA SER A 78 -3.84 -6.27 -6.47
C SER A 78 -3.07 -7.59 -6.36
N ILE A 79 -3.40 -8.39 -5.36
CA ILE A 79 -2.76 -9.70 -5.19
C ILE A 79 -3.38 -10.78 -6.08
N ILE A 80 -4.47 -10.46 -6.78
CA ILE A 80 -5.15 -11.42 -7.66
C ILE A 80 -4.31 -11.62 -8.92
N GLY A 81 -3.74 -12.80 -9.10
CA GLY A 81 -2.88 -13.10 -10.23
C GLY A 81 -3.57 -13.75 -11.41
N GLN A 82 -4.79 -14.21 -11.23
CA GLN A 82 -5.62 -14.84 -12.26
C GLN A 82 -7.09 -14.65 -11.87
N PRO A 83 -8.02 -14.84 -12.82
CA PRO A 83 -9.43 -14.75 -12.47
C PRO A 83 -9.79 -15.75 -11.38
N GLU A 84 -10.41 -15.28 -10.31
CA GLU A 84 -10.82 -16.10 -9.18
C GLU A 84 -12.19 -15.63 -8.68
N SER A 85 -12.96 -16.57 -8.12
CA SER A 85 -14.14 -16.19 -7.36
C SER A 85 -13.72 -15.57 -6.04
N LEU A 86 -14.63 -14.88 -5.36
CA LEU A 86 -14.34 -14.31 -4.04
C LEU A 86 -13.90 -15.40 -3.07
N SER A 87 -14.57 -16.55 -3.08
CA SER A 87 -14.22 -17.67 -2.20
C SER A 87 -12.80 -18.17 -2.46
N GLU A 88 -12.44 -18.33 -3.73
CA GLU A 88 -11.09 -18.76 -4.11
C GLU A 88 -10.05 -17.71 -3.70
N ALA A 89 -10.35 -16.43 -3.91
CA ALA A 89 -9.44 -15.34 -3.55
C ALA A 89 -9.18 -15.32 -2.05
N LEU A 90 -10.21 -15.56 -1.22
CA LEU A 90 -10.04 -15.61 0.22
C LEU A 90 -9.21 -16.82 0.64
N ASP A 91 -9.44 -17.98 0.02
CA ASP A 91 -8.67 -19.18 0.31
C ASP A 91 -7.20 -19.04 -0.09
N ASN A 92 -6.93 -18.32 -1.17
CA ASN A 92 -5.58 -18.16 -1.72
C ASN A 92 -4.90 -16.87 -1.27
N ALA A 93 -5.49 -16.13 -0.35
CA ALA A 93 -5.00 -14.79 0.03
C ALA A 93 -3.54 -14.82 0.49
N GLU A 94 -3.16 -15.78 1.33
CA GLU A 94 -1.79 -15.85 1.84
C GLU A 94 -0.79 -16.14 0.72
N VAL A 95 -1.08 -17.09 -0.14
CA VAL A 95 -0.22 -17.44 -1.27
C VAL A 95 -0.11 -16.28 -2.24
N ASN A 96 -1.24 -15.63 -2.55
CA ASN A 96 -1.28 -14.49 -3.45
C ASN A 96 -0.50 -13.29 -2.89
N LEU A 97 -0.66 -13.01 -1.60
CA LEU A 97 0.07 -11.92 -0.95
C LEU A 97 1.58 -12.18 -0.97
N ARG A 98 1.97 -13.41 -0.67
CA ARG A 98 3.39 -13.79 -0.67
C ARG A 98 4.02 -13.62 -2.06
N ARG A 99 3.33 -14.11 -3.10
CA ARG A 99 3.81 -13.99 -4.47
C ARG A 99 3.94 -12.52 -4.90
N THR A 100 2.92 -11.72 -4.63
CA THR A 100 2.91 -10.30 -4.99
C THR A 100 4.01 -9.54 -4.25
N SER A 101 4.15 -9.80 -2.95
CA SER A 101 5.18 -9.15 -2.14
C SER A 101 6.59 -9.50 -2.62
N LEU A 102 6.81 -10.75 -3.01
CA LEU A 102 8.10 -11.18 -3.53
C LEU A 102 8.41 -10.48 -4.86
N SER A 103 7.43 -10.34 -5.74
CA SER A 103 7.61 -9.63 -7.01
C SER A 103 7.95 -8.17 -6.79
N ILE A 104 7.28 -7.52 -5.86
CA ILE A 104 7.57 -6.12 -5.52
C ILE A 104 8.98 -5.99 -4.94
N ALA A 105 9.36 -6.90 -4.04
CA ALA A 105 10.69 -6.88 -3.44
C ALA A 105 11.78 -7.05 -4.50
N ARG A 106 11.56 -7.94 -5.46
CA ARG A 106 12.49 -8.16 -6.56
C ARG A 106 12.60 -6.91 -7.44
N LEU A 107 11.49 -6.25 -7.72
CA LEU A 107 11.49 -5.02 -8.49
C LEU A 107 12.31 -3.94 -7.78
N ILE A 108 12.06 -3.73 -6.49
CA ILE A 108 12.79 -2.75 -5.70
C ILE A 108 14.29 -3.05 -5.70
N LYS A 109 14.65 -4.31 -5.47
CA LYS A 109 16.05 -4.73 -5.44
C LYS A 109 16.75 -4.45 -6.77
N ASN A 110 16.10 -4.77 -7.88
CA ASN A 110 16.70 -4.59 -9.21
C ASN A 110 16.84 -3.11 -9.58
N VAL A 111 15.84 -2.30 -9.26
CA VAL A 111 15.89 -0.87 -9.52
C VAL A 111 16.99 -0.21 -8.69
N ARG A 112 17.08 -0.52 -7.40
CA ARG A 112 18.11 0.05 -6.52
C ARG A 112 19.50 -0.43 -6.88
N GLY A 113 19.63 -1.70 -7.26
CA GLY A 113 20.90 -2.23 -7.73
C GLY A 113 21.42 -1.52 -8.97
N ASN A 114 20.52 -1.09 -9.87
CA ASN A 114 20.88 -0.34 -11.07
C ASN A 114 21.23 1.12 -10.77
N CYS A 115 20.79 1.64 -9.63
CA CYS A 115 21.07 3.02 -9.22
C CYS A 115 22.35 3.15 -8.41
N ILE A 116 22.95 2.04 -8.00
CA ILE A 116 24.20 2.02 -7.23
C ILE A 116 25.36 1.83 -8.19
N ASP A 117 26.15 2.84 -8.30
CA ASP A 117 27.37 2.80 -9.12
C ASP A 117 28.56 2.32 -8.32
#